data_b206bd206d624f0d9cf920b1a6711bdc
#
_entry.id   b206bd206d624f0d9cf920b1a6711bdc
#
_cell.length_a   1.000
_cell.length_b   1.000
_cell.length_c   1.000
_cell.angle_alpha   90.00
_cell.angle_beta   90.00
_cell.angle_gamma   90.00
#
_symmetry.space_group_name_H-M   'P 1'
#
loop_
_entity.id
_entity.type
_entity.pdbx_description
1 polymer ?
#
loop_
_entity_poly.entity_id
_entity_poly.type
_entity_poly.pdbx_seq_one_letter_code
_entity_poly.pdbx_strand_id
1 'polypeptide(L)'
;MNRLENLPVVVIGTFGHCASDWLGNLLDSHKQVLITPGLAYFRTLNLLKKKKINFKTFNNTKIISMILKNILIKSPWESYNFFLTSKKKKKFKEYLKFYLKKSKEKNVEKKIFLAINFAYAKSNKIDLNKIKVIITHEHTPWNCKYYTQYFDTKFLFIVRDPRATFAGSFKTFDKYPTFAESYKMDIVLSFWIAAFNFVLNYNPKKTYVIKNEKINRNLKPELIKLSKWLGIKFSPSLLKPTHLGKKWYGDSSYLAKFELKKSLPKNYYKESNVKKRWKRYLDKRTILTIEVVLKNIMKKYNYQPENDLNLRNTFKGYFNLFFSYNNSSSFLREFIGKIKNSIRRIFILLNHDIARKLFDIN
;
A
#
# COMPACT_ATOMS: atom_id res chain seq x y z
N MET A 1 25.24 4.51 13.32
CA MET A 1 24.43 3.29 13.29
C MET A 1 23.39 3.32 14.41
N ASN A 2 23.78 3.51 15.67
CA ASN A 2 22.83 3.53 16.81
C ASN A 2 21.66 4.50 16.65
N ARG A 3 21.87 5.65 16.01
CA ARG A 3 20.78 6.60 15.77
C ARG A 3 19.67 6.05 14.88
N LEU A 4 19.99 5.27 13.83
CA LEU A 4 19.00 4.70 12.93
C LEU A 4 18.12 3.67 13.64
N GLU A 5 18.68 2.95 14.60
CA GLU A 5 18.02 1.90 15.37
C GLU A 5 16.91 2.43 16.29
N ASN A 6 17.00 3.74 16.64
CA ASN A 6 16.09 4.42 17.56
C ASN A 6 15.13 5.40 16.84
N LEU A 7 15.17 5.49 15.51
CA LEU A 7 14.25 6.34 14.78
C LEU A 7 12.83 5.75 14.78
N PRO A 8 11.80 6.58 14.92
CA PRO A 8 10.42 6.14 14.74
C PRO A 8 10.20 5.68 13.30
N VAL A 9 9.37 4.65 13.14
CA VAL A 9 8.97 4.13 11.84
C VAL A 9 7.52 4.51 11.55
N VAL A 10 7.29 5.14 10.42
CA VAL A 10 5.94 5.44 9.91
C VAL A 10 5.63 4.53 8.75
N VAL A 11 4.55 3.80 8.86
CA VAL A 11 4.08 2.88 7.83
C VAL A 11 2.97 3.55 7.03
N ILE A 12 3.19 3.76 5.73
CA ILE A 12 2.13 4.15 4.80
C ILE A 12 1.36 2.87 4.47
N GLY A 13 0.16 2.74 5.04
CA GLY A 13 -0.75 1.65 4.69
C GLY A 13 -1.58 2.01 3.47
N THR A 14 -1.77 1.05 2.59
CA THR A 14 -2.53 1.26 1.35
C THR A 14 -3.71 0.31 1.23
N PHE A 15 -4.76 0.78 0.55
CA PHE A 15 -5.93 0.00 0.16
C PHE A 15 -5.93 -0.36 -1.33
N GLY A 16 -4.80 -0.16 -2.01
CA GLY A 16 -4.74 -0.18 -3.47
C GLY A 16 -5.41 1.06 -4.10
N HIS A 17 -4.78 1.62 -5.12
CA HIS A 17 -5.28 2.77 -5.90
C HIS A 17 -5.81 3.99 -5.11
N CYS A 18 -5.39 4.14 -3.85
CA CYS A 18 -5.74 5.27 -2.99
C CYS A 18 -4.77 6.45 -3.08
N ALA A 19 -3.74 6.37 -3.95
CA ALA A 19 -2.65 7.35 -4.14
C ALA A 19 -1.57 7.34 -3.04
N SER A 20 -1.35 6.20 -2.40
CA SER A 20 -0.28 6.02 -1.40
C SER A 20 1.12 6.22 -1.97
N ASP A 21 1.37 5.78 -3.22
CA ASP A 21 2.65 5.99 -3.90
C ASP A 21 2.93 7.48 -4.13
N TRP A 22 1.90 8.24 -4.53
CA TRP A 22 2.03 9.69 -4.66
C TRP A 22 2.37 10.35 -3.32
N LEU A 23 1.74 9.93 -2.23
CA LEU A 23 2.04 10.43 -0.89
C LEU A 23 3.49 10.09 -0.49
N GLY A 24 3.95 8.87 -0.76
CA GLY A 24 5.35 8.47 -0.56
C GLY A 24 6.31 9.34 -1.37
N ASN A 25 5.97 9.62 -2.63
CA ASN A 25 6.80 10.43 -3.51
C ASN A 25 6.83 11.92 -3.13
N LEU A 26 5.81 12.46 -2.43
CA LEU A 26 5.88 13.79 -1.82
C LEU A 26 6.89 13.84 -0.66
N LEU A 27 7.12 12.71 0.01
CA LEU A 27 8.03 12.61 1.15
C LEU A 27 9.47 12.23 0.75
N ASP A 28 9.68 11.69 -0.46
CA ASP A 28 10.95 11.09 -0.91
C ASP A 28 12.16 12.05 -0.85
N SER A 29 12.01 13.31 -1.20
CA SER A 29 13.13 14.28 -1.21
C SER A 29 13.26 15.14 0.05
N HIS A 30 12.52 14.81 1.11
CA HIS A 30 12.60 15.59 2.34
C HIS A 30 13.84 15.22 3.17
N LYS A 31 14.67 16.21 3.52
CA LYS A 31 15.97 15.99 4.19
C LYS A 31 15.87 15.29 5.56
N GLN A 32 14.72 15.30 6.22
CA GLN A 32 14.51 14.68 7.52
C GLN A 32 13.76 13.34 7.43
N VAL A 33 13.47 12.87 6.22
CA VAL A 33 12.74 11.62 5.96
C VAL A 33 13.66 10.63 5.26
N LEU A 34 13.68 9.40 5.74
CA LEU A 34 14.27 8.29 5.02
C LEU A 34 13.13 7.39 4.53
N ILE A 35 12.92 7.37 3.23
CA ILE A 35 11.96 6.48 2.59
C ILE A 35 12.68 5.60 1.58
N THR A 36 12.54 4.28 1.74
CA THR A 36 13.05 3.31 0.78
C THR A 36 11.90 2.93 -0.14
N PRO A 37 11.93 3.31 -1.44
CA PRO A 37 10.82 3.10 -2.35
C PRO A 37 10.48 1.62 -2.53
N GLY A 38 9.18 1.32 -2.64
CA GLY A 38 8.69 -0.01 -3.00
C GLY A 38 8.95 -1.13 -1.99
N LEU A 39 9.28 -0.80 -0.73
CA LEU A 39 9.63 -1.79 0.28
C LEU A 39 8.41 -2.22 1.10
N ALA A 40 7.65 -3.19 0.62
CA ALA A 40 6.65 -3.92 1.41
C ALA A 40 7.33 -5.03 2.24
N TYR A 41 8.10 -4.61 3.25
CA TYR A 41 9.06 -5.46 3.94
C TYR A 41 8.44 -6.67 4.64
N PHE A 42 7.46 -6.45 5.52
CA PHE A 42 6.88 -7.57 6.27
C PHE A 42 5.98 -8.47 5.44
N ARG A 43 5.33 -7.94 4.39
CA ARG A 43 4.65 -8.79 3.42
C ARG A 43 5.63 -9.79 2.80
N THR A 44 6.78 -9.32 2.33
CA THR A 44 7.80 -10.19 1.73
C THR A 44 8.37 -11.18 2.73
N LEU A 45 8.68 -10.75 3.95
CA LEU A 45 9.16 -11.67 4.99
C LEU A 45 8.13 -12.76 5.32
N ASN A 46 6.86 -12.41 5.44
CA ASN A 46 5.80 -13.38 5.72
C ASN A 46 5.63 -14.40 4.60
N LEU A 47 5.72 -13.97 3.34
CA LEU A 47 5.72 -14.88 2.21
C LEU A 47 6.91 -15.85 2.24
N LEU A 48 8.10 -15.38 2.64
CA LEU A 48 9.29 -16.21 2.78
C LEU A 48 9.17 -17.19 3.96
N LYS A 49 8.60 -16.75 5.10
CA LYS A 49 8.31 -17.64 6.25
C LYS A 49 7.32 -18.75 5.86
N LYS A 50 6.29 -18.46 5.07
CA LYS A 50 5.38 -19.48 4.54
C LYS A 50 6.11 -20.53 3.69
N LYS A 51 7.16 -20.14 2.98
CA LYS A 51 8.05 -21.06 2.25
C LYS A 51 9.07 -21.79 3.17
N LYS A 52 8.83 -21.80 4.48
CA LYS A 52 9.68 -22.43 5.50
C LYS A 52 11.13 -21.90 5.55
N ILE A 53 11.34 -20.65 5.10
CA ILE A 53 12.66 -20.02 5.14
C ILE A 53 12.89 -19.46 6.55
N ASN A 54 13.85 -20.05 7.28
CA ASN A 54 14.24 -19.59 8.61
C ASN A 54 15.44 -18.63 8.51
N PHE A 55 15.20 -17.34 8.74
CA PHE A 55 16.26 -16.31 8.67
C PHE A 55 17.25 -16.37 9.85
N LYS A 56 16.83 -16.94 10.98
CA LYS A 56 17.66 -17.00 12.19
C LYS A 56 18.92 -17.88 12.00
N THR A 57 18.84 -18.83 11.07
CA THR A 57 19.96 -19.74 10.76
C THR A 57 20.88 -19.20 9.67
N PHE A 58 20.59 -18.01 9.11
CA PHE A 58 21.34 -17.47 7.98
C PHE A 58 22.57 -16.70 8.46
N ASN A 59 23.71 -16.98 7.84
CA ASN A 59 24.87 -16.10 7.91
C ASN A 59 24.64 -14.82 7.07
N ASN A 60 25.49 -13.81 7.25
CA ASN A 60 25.36 -12.53 6.56
C ASN A 60 25.36 -12.66 5.03
N THR A 61 26.11 -13.56 4.44
CA THR A 61 26.15 -13.79 2.98
C THR A 61 24.82 -14.29 2.48
N LYS A 62 24.21 -15.25 3.17
CA LYS A 62 22.92 -15.82 2.84
C LYS A 62 21.79 -14.77 3.00
N ILE A 63 21.86 -13.94 4.06
CA ILE A 63 20.95 -12.80 4.26
C ILE A 63 21.04 -11.81 3.11
N ILE A 64 22.25 -11.42 2.68
CA ILE A 64 22.45 -10.50 1.55
C ILE A 64 21.86 -11.06 0.26
N SER A 65 22.15 -12.34 -0.04
CA SER A 65 21.60 -13.00 -1.21
C SER A 65 20.07 -13.01 -1.19
N MET A 66 19.48 -13.33 -0.04
CA MET A 66 18.03 -13.34 0.15
C MET A 66 17.42 -11.94 -0.03
N ILE A 67 18.02 -10.90 0.54
CA ILE A 67 17.58 -9.51 0.35
C ILE A 67 17.58 -9.14 -1.13
N LEU A 68 18.69 -9.40 -1.82
CA LEU A 68 18.84 -9.03 -3.23
C LEU A 68 17.93 -9.84 -4.16
N LYS A 69 17.63 -11.08 -3.82
CA LYS A 69 16.80 -11.97 -4.66
C LYS A 69 15.30 -11.89 -4.37
N ASN A 70 14.90 -11.62 -3.12
CA ASN A 70 13.51 -11.78 -2.71
C ASN A 70 12.88 -10.50 -2.17
N ILE A 71 13.64 -9.61 -1.53
CA ILE A 71 13.08 -8.38 -0.93
C ILE A 71 13.15 -7.22 -1.90
N LEU A 72 14.24 -7.14 -2.69
CA LEU A 72 14.48 -6.04 -3.62
C LEU A 72 14.22 -6.40 -5.08
N ILE A 73 13.67 -7.59 -5.32
CA ILE A 73 13.19 -7.94 -6.66
C ILE A 73 11.97 -7.10 -6.98
N LYS A 74 12.00 -6.53 -8.18
CA LYS A 74 10.88 -5.90 -8.81
C LYS A 74 9.71 -6.89 -8.90
N SER A 75 8.69 -6.69 -8.09
CA SER A 75 7.40 -7.29 -8.35
C SER A 75 6.91 -6.78 -9.73
N PRO A 76 6.24 -7.59 -10.55
CA PRO A 76 5.61 -7.12 -11.79
C PRO A 76 4.65 -5.94 -11.56
N TRP A 77 4.18 -5.80 -10.33
CA TRP A 77 3.25 -4.77 -9.84
C TRP A 77 3.95 -3.54 -9.24
N GLU A 78 5.22 -3.67 -8.90
CA GLU A 78 5.99 -2.60 -8.30
C GLU A 78 6.78 -1.88 -9.39
N SER A 79 6.39 -0.68 -9.57
CA SER A 79 6.90 0.30 -10.51
C SER A 79 8.35 0.68 -10.29
N TYR A 80 9.04 0.06 -9.36
CA TYR A 80 10.26 0.60 -8.79
C TYR A 80 11.49 -0.17 -9.24
N ASN A 81 12.32 0.49 -10.00
CA ASN A 81 13.70 0.06 -10.13
C ASN A 81 14.49 0.59 -8.93
N PHE A 82 14.58 -0.23 -7.87
CA PHE A 82 15.32 0.10 -6.65
C PHE A 82 16.77 0.53 -6.95
N PHE A 83 17.35 -0.03 -7.99
CA PHE A 83 18.68 0.31 -8.47
C PHE A 83 18.62 0.99 -9.82
N LEU A 84 18.86 2.31 -9.85
CA LEU A 84 18.94 3.06 -11.10
C LEU A 84 20.18 2.71 -11.95
N THR A 85 21.25 2.18 -11.30
CA THR A 85 22.52 1.84 -11.98
C THR A 85 23.23 0.68 -11.30
N SER A 86 24.04 -0.07 -12.07
CA SER A 86 24.90 -1.14 -11.55
C SER A 86 25.88 -0.67 -10.48
N LYS A 87 26.41 0.55 -10.62
CA LYS A 87 27.29 1.19 -9.62
C LYS A 87 26.59 1.39 -8.28
N LYS A 88 25.34 1.84 -8.28
CA LYS A 88 24.54 1.98 -7.05
C LYS A 88 24.26 0.62 -6.41
N LYS A 89 23.95 -0.40 -7.20
CA LYS A 89 23.74 -1.77 -6.72
C LYS A 89 25.00 -2.33 -6.02
N LYS A 90 26.18 -2.11 -6.59
CA LYS A 90 27.47 -2.51 -5.97
C LYS A 90 27.66 -1.82 -4.62
N LYS A 91 27.54 -0.50 -4.56
CA LYS A 91 27.66 0.29 -3.30
C LYS A 91 26.61 -0.13 -2.27
N PHE A 92 25.39 -0.35 -2.69
CA PHE A 92 24.33 -0.83 -1.79
C PHE A 92 24.71 -2.16 -1.15
N LYS A 93 25.22 -3.13 -1.93
CA LYS A 93 25.69 -4.43 -1.42
C LYS A 93 26.83 -4.29 -0.42
N GLU A 94 27.78 -3.38 -0.68
CA GLU A 94 28.89 -3.08 0.22
C GLU A 94 28.42 -2.50 1.55
N TYR A 95 27.53 -1.50 1.53
CA TYR A 95 26.95 -0.92 2.75
C TYR A 95 26.05 -1.88 3.50
N LEU A 96 25.34 -2.75 2.81
CA LEU A 96 24.53 -3.80 3.41
C LEU A 96 25.42 -4.78 4.20
N LYS A 97 26.50 -5.25 3.56
CA LYS A 97 27.51 -6.12 4.22
C LYS A 97 28.12 -5.44 5.43
N PHE A 98 28.50 -4.18 5.30
CA PHE A 98 29.08 -3.37 6.39
C PHE A 98 28.10 -3.29 7.58
N TYR A 99 26.83 -2.93 7.35
CA TYR A 99 25.85 -2.81 8.42
C TYR A 99 25.59 -4.15 9.12
N LEU A 100 25.36 -5.20 8.37
CA LEU A 100 25.11 -6.53 8.92
C LEU A 100 26.29 -7.04 9.80
N LYS A 101 27.53 -6.70 9.44
CA LYS A 101 28.73 -7.04 10.23
C LYS A 101 28.85 -6.22 11.51
N LYS A 102 28.50 -4.93 11.47
CA LYS A 102 28.75 -3.97 12.55
C LYS A 102 27.56 -3.76 13.50
N SER A 103 26.33 -4.11 13.09
CA SER A 103 25.12 -3.91 13.91
C SER A 103 25.09 -4.86 15.08
N LYS A 104 24.79 -4.31 16.26
CA LYS A 104 24.56 -5.06 17.51
C LYS A 104 23.12 -5.51 17.67
N GLU A 105 22.23 -5.17 16.72
CA GLU A 105 20.82 -5.60 16.76
C GLU A 105 20.73 -7.14 16.75
N LYS A 106 20.08 -7.69 17.77
CA LYS A 106 19.92 -9.15 17.95
C LYS A 106 18.74 -9.70 17.16
N ASN A 107 17.68 -8.90 16.99
CA ASN A 107 16.53 -9.34 16.23
C ASN A 107 16.83 -9.30 14.72
N VAL A 108 16.79 -10.45 14.08
CA VAL A 108 17.22 -10.61 12.68
C VAL A 108 16.30 -9.84 11.72
N GLU A 109 15.00 -9.86 11.94
CA GLU A 109 14.03 -9.15 11.08
C GLU A 109 14.24 -7.64 11.17
N LYS A 110 14.37 -7.10 12.38
CA LYS A 110 14.68 -5.68 12.60
C LYS A 110 16.02 -5.32 11.98
N LYS A 111 17.04 -6.14 12.21
CA LYS A 111 18.39 -5.95 11.65
C LYS A 111 18.38 -5.87 10.13
N ILE A 112 17.64 -6.75 9.45
CA ILE A 112 17.52 -6.73 7.98
C ILE A 112 16.83 -5.44 7.50
N PHE A 113 15.73 -5.05 8.13
CA PHE A 113 15.03 -3.80 7.79
C PHE A 113 15.94 -2.58 7.90
N LEU A 114 16.65 -2.46 9.01
CA LEU A 114 17.59 -1.35 9.24
C LEU A 114 18.77 -1.40 8.28
N ALA A 115 19.30 -2.58 7.99
CA ALA A 115 20.39 -2.76 7.04
C ALA A 115 20.02 -2.29 5.62
N ILE A 116 18.79 -2.59 5.16
CA ILE A 116 18.30 -2.14 3.86
C ILE A 116 18.20 -0.61 3.83
N ASN A 117 17.59 -0.01 4.86
CA ASN A 117 17.42 1.45 4.95
C ASN A 117 18.78 2.18 5.05
N PHE A 118 19.73 1.63 5.83
CA PHE A 118 21.08 2.16 5.92
C PHE A 118 21.81 2.10 4.58
N ALA A 119 21.81 0.95 3.94
CA ALA A 119 22.48 0.75 2.66
C ALA A 119 21.89 1.65 1.57
N TYR A 120 20.55 1.80 1.56
CA TYR A 120 19.87 2.74 0.67
C TYR A 120 20.30 4.17 0.91
N ALA A 121 20.29 4.64 2.16
CA ALA A 121 20.70 6.00 2.50
C ALA A 121 22.13 6.27 2.07
N LYS A 122 23.07 5.40 2.42
CA LYS A 122 24.50 5.56 2.08
C LYS A 122 24.77 5.50 0.58
N SER A 123 24.12 4.59 -0.14
CA SER A 123 24.30 4.48 -1.60
C SER A 123 23.74 5.68 -2.37
N ASN A 124 22.78 6.40 -1.77
CA ASN A 124 22.19 7.62 -2.33
C ASN A 124 22.72 8.91 -1.67
N LYS A 125 23.78 8.82 -0.84
CA LYS A 125 24.42 9.97 -0.16
C LYS A 125 23.45 10.77 0.73
N ILE A 126 22.45 10.10 1.32
CA ILE A 126 21.51 10.71 2.28
C ILE A 126 22.26 10.91 3.61
N ASP A 127 22.17 12.10 4.17
CA ASP A 127 22.77 12.43 5.47
C ASP A 127 21.89 11.87 6.61
N LEU A 128 22.31 10.74 7.16
CA LEU A 128 21.61 10.06 8.25
C LEU A 128 21.49 10.91 9.54
N ASN A 129 22.37 11.91 9.72
CA ASN A 129 22.30 12.78 10.89
C ASN A 129 21.11 13.75 10.87
N LYS A 130 20.56 14.02 9.68
CA LYS A 130 19.39 14.86 9.50
C LYS A 130 18.08 14.09 9.59
N ILE A 131 18.10 12.76 9.44
CA ILE A 131 16.90 11.94 9.44
C ILE A 131 16.24 11.93 10.82
N LYS A 132 14.93 12.13 10.85
CA LYS A 132 14.09 12.09 12.05
C LYS A 132 13.09 10.95 12.04
N VAL A 133 12.76 10.43 10.85
CA VAL A 133 11.76 9.37 10.69
C VAL A 133 12.10 8.47 9.51
N ILE A 134 11.90 7.18 9.69
CA ILE A 134 11.92 6.20 8.59
C ILE A 134 10.49 5.97 8.13
N ILE A 135 10.24 6.09 6.84
CA ILE A 135 8.95 5.82 6.24
C ILE A 135 9.06 4.57 5.38
N THR A 136 8.11 3.68 5.52
CA THR A 136 7.98 2.48 4.70
C THR A 136 6.56 2.34 4.17
N HIS A 137 6.40 1.62 3.08
CA HIS A 137 5.11 1.41 2.43
C HIS A 137 4.69 -0.05 2.63
N GLU A 138 3.45 -0.28 3.05
CA GLU A 138 2.93 -1.63 3.23
C GLU A 138 1.61 -1.78 2.47
N HIS A 139 1.60 -2.67 1.48
CA HIS A 139 0.43 -2.91 0.63
C HIS A 139 -0.67 -3.71 1.33
N THR A 140 -0.33 -4.35 2.44
CA THR A 140 -1.25 -5.22 3.16
C THR A 140 -1.50 -4.64 4.55
N PRO A 141 -2.63 -3.92 4.77
CA PRO A 141 -2.86 -3.16 6.01
C PRO A 141 -2.70 -4.00 7.28
N TRP A 142 -3.14 -5.25 7.27
CA TRP A 142 -2.97 -6.14 8.43
C TRP A 142 -1.52 -6.53 8.71
N ASN A 143 -0.61 -6.39 7.76
CA ASN A 143 0.82 -6.55 8.00
C ASN A 143 1.43 -5.36 8.75
N CYS A 144 0.75 -4.21 8.76
CA CYS A 144 1.21 -3.03 9.50
C CYS A 144 1.45 -3.34 10.99
N LYS A 145 0.65 -4.23 11.59
CA LYS A 145 0.81 -4.65 13.00
C LYS A 145 2.17 -5.28 13.31
N TYR A 146 2.84 -5.89 12.33
CA TYR A 146 4.15 -6.50 12.57
C TYR A 146 5.24 -5.47 12.85
N TYR A 147 5.09 -4.25 12.32
CA TYR A 147 6.07 -3.18 12.59
C TYR A 147 6.10 -2.79 14.07
N THR A 148 4.97 -2.83 14.77
CA THR A 148 4.89 -2.47 16.20
C THR A 148 5.64 -3.43 17.11
N GLN A 149 5.96 -4.62 16.63
CA GLN A 149 6.77 -5.60 17.40
C GLN A 149 8.25 -5.22 17.46
N TYR A 150 8.70 -4.36 16.55
CA TYR A 150 10.12 -4.06 16.37
C TYR A 150 10.46 -2.58 16.53
N PHE A 151 9.47 -1.68 16.36
CA PHE A 151 9.69 -0.25 16.27
C PHE A 151 8.63 0.55 17.05
N ASP A 152 9.00 1.76 17.47
CA ASP A 152 7.99 2.76 17.78
C ASP A 152 7.33 3.18 16.46
N THR A 153 6.13 2.63 16.21
CA THR A 153 5.47 2.69 14.92
C THR A 153 4.27 3.60 14.96
N LYS A 154 4.17 4.47 13.94
CA LYS A 154 2.98 5.25 13.62
C LYS A 154 2.45 4.83 12.24
N PHE A 155 1.16 5.08 11.98
CA PHE A 155 0.52 4.68 10.73
C PHE A 155 -0.03 5.89 10.00
N LEU A 156 0.30 5.96 8.72
CA LEU A 156 -0.18 6.99 7.80
C LEU A 156 -1.04 6.33 6.73
N PHE A 157 -2.32 6.63 6.72
CA PHE A 157 -3.24 6.13 5.71
C PHE A 157 -3.74 7.25 4.82
N ILE A 158 -3.83 6.98 3.53
CA ILE A 158 -4.54 7.82 2.60
C ILE A 158 -5.83 7.12 2.20
N VAL A 159 -6.96 7.73 2.53
CA VAL A 159 -8.27 7.24 2.14
C VAL A 159 -8.78 8.01 0.92
N ARG A 160 -9.54 7.35 0.10
CA ARG A 160 -10.18 7.88 -1.10
C ARG A 160 -11.59 7.34 -1.17
N ASP A 161 -12.47 8.01 -1.91
CA ASP A 161 -13.80 7.48 -2.21
C ASP A 161 -13.69 6.00 -2.63
N PRO A 162 -14.34 5.07 -1.91
CA PRO A 162 -14.23 3.65 -2.20
C PRO A 162 -14.58 3.31 -3.66
N ARG A 163 -15.55 3.99 -4.25
CA ARG A 163 -15.93 3.82 -5.67
C ARG A 163 -14.79 4.21 -6.61
N ALA A 164 -14.08 5.30 -6.29
CA ALA A 164 -12.94 5.75 -7.10
C ALA A 164 -11.73 4.81 -7.00
N THR A 165 -11.48 4.26 -5.80
CA THR A 165 -10.43 3.29 -5.56
C THR A 165 -10.74 2.00 -6.32
N PHE A 166 -12.00 1.57 -6.26
CA PHE A 166 -12.51 0.38 -6.95
C PHE A 166 -12.38 0.48 -8.47
N ALA A 167 -12.86 1.59 -9.04
CA ALA A 167 -12.71 1.87 -10.47
C ALA A 167 -11.24 1.87 -10.92
N GLY A 168 -10.34 2.38 -10.09
CA GLY A 168 -8.90 2.32 -10.35
C GLY A 168 -8.37 0.89 -10.40
N SER A 169 -8.81 0.04 -9.47
CA SER A 169 -8.44 -1.39 -9.41
C SER A 169 -8.94 -2.15 -10.63
N PHE A 170 -10.21 -2.00 -10.99
CA PHE A 170 -10.77 -2.65 -12.18
C PHE A 170 -9.98 -2.29 -13.44
N LYS A 171 -9.75 -1.01 -13.68
CA LYS A 171 -9.00 -0.56 -14.84
C LYS A 171 -7.58 -1.11 -14.91
N THR A 172 -6.97 -1.40 -13.76
CA THR A 172 -5.64 -2.01 -13.71
C THR A 172 -5.72 -3.50 -14.00
N PHE A 173 -6.70 -4.19 -13.44
CA PHE A 173 -6.85 -5.64 -13.60
C PHE A 173 -7.30 -6.05 -14.99
N ASP A 174 -8.12 -5.24 -15.67
CA ASP A 174 -8.50 -5.48 -17.08
C ASP A 174 -7.30 -5.58 -18.03
N LYS A 175 -6.16 -5.00 -17.65
CA LYS A 175 -4.92 -5.06 -18.43
C LYS A 175 -4.06 -6.29 -18.18
N TYR A 176 -4.41 -7.08 -17.18
CA TYR A 176 -3.68 -8.29 -16.81
C TYR A 176 -4.64 -9.48 -16.82
N PRO A 177 -4.84 -10.15 -17.99
CA PRO A 177 -5.83 -11.22 -18.15
C PRO A 177 -5.71 -12.33 -17.12
N THR A 178 -4.49 -12.69 -16.72
CA THR A 178 -4.21 -13.70 -15.68
C THR A 178 -4.71 -13.31 -14.30
N PHE A 179 -4.90 -12.01 -14.05
CA PHE A 179 -5.45 -11.49 -12.81
C PHE A 179 -6.96 -11.22 -12.89
N ALA A 180 -7.47 -10.87 -14.09
CA ALA A 180 -8.87 -10.52 -14.28
C ALA A 180 -9.83 -11.64 -13.86
N GLU A 181 -9.46 -12.90 -14.05
CA GLU A 181 -10.30 -14.03 -13.68
C GLU A 181 -10.24 -14.39 -12.19
N SER A 182 -9.08 -14.23 -11.56
CA SER A 182 -8.90 -14.57 -10.14
C SER A 182 -9.11 -13.40 -9.17
N TYR A 183 -9.09 -12.15 -9.66
CA TYR A 183 -9.17 -10.93 -8.86
C TYR A 183 -10.47 -10.13 -9.08
N LYS A 184 -11.51 -10.78 -9.54
CA LYS A 184 -12.82 -10.12 -9.63
C LYS A 184 -13.28 -9.66 -8.26
N MET A 185 -14.26 -8.80 -8.24
CA MET A 185 -14.97 -8.14 -7.12
C MET A 185 -14.64 -8.66 -5.70
N ASP A 186 -14.47 -9.98 -5.54
CA ASP A 186 -14.34 -10.66 -4.26
C ASP A 186 -13.07 -10.32 -3.51
N ILE A 187 -11.93 -10.38 -4.21
CA ILE A 187 -10.63 -10.15 -3.55
C ILE A 187 -10.44 -8.66 -3.31
N VAL A 188 -10.87 -7.82 -4.26
CA VAL A 188 -10.78 -6.37 -4.07
C VAL A 188 -11.68 -5.91 -2.94
N LEU A 189 -12.92 -6.39 -2.87
CA LEU A 189 -13.82 -6.07 -1.77
C LEU A 189 -13.32 -6.63 -0.44
N SER A 190 -12.90 -7.89 -0.42
CA SER A 190 -12.40 -8.51 0.81
C SER A 190 -11.16 -7.80 1.32
N PHE A 191 -10.22 -7.53 0.43
CA PHE A 191 -9.01 -6.77 0.76
C PHE A 191 -9.35 -5.39 1.34
N TRP A 192 -10.35 -4.73 0.77
CA TRP A 192 -10.73 -3.39 1.22
C TRP A 192 -11.54 -3.39 2.49
N ILE A 193 -12.48 -4.32 2.65
CA ILE A 193 -13.20 -4.48 3.92
C ILE A 193 -12.21 -4.70 5.05
N ALA A 194 -11.24 -5.58 4.84
CA ALA A 194 -10.17 -5.81 5.81
C ALA A 194 -9.30 -4.59 6.09
N ALA A 195 -8.90 -3.91 5.04
CA ALA A 195 -8.09 -2.71 5.13
C ALA A 195 -8.82 -1.58 5.84
N PHE A 196 -10.08 -1.37 5.50
CA PHE A 196 -10.91 -0.36 6.13
C PHE A 196 -11.24 -0.70 7.58
N ASN A 197 -11.55 -1.94 7.89
CA ASN A 197 -11.77 -2.39 9.26
C ASN A 197 -10.50 -2.23 10.09
N PHE A 198 -9.34 -2.53 9.53
CA PHE A 198 -8.06 -2.29 10.21
C PHE A 198 -7.87 -0.80 10.54
N VAL A 199 -8.12 0.10 9.59
CA VAL A 199 -7.97 1.56 9.79
C VAL A 199 -9.02 2.10 10.76
N LEU A 200 -10.26 1.58 10.71
CA LEU A 200 -11.33 1.98 11.61
C LEU A 200 -11.02 1.65 13.06
N ASN A 201 -10.41 0.50 13.30
CA ASN A 201 -10.20 -0.09 14.62
C ASN A 201 -8.79 0.15 15.17
N TYR A 202 -7.91 0.78 14.39
CA TYR A 202 -6.55 1.03 14.83
C TYR A 202 -6.46 2.24 15.77
N ASN A 203 -5.46 2.21 16.67
CA ASN A 203 -5.24 3.25 17.68
C ASN A 203 -5.17 4.66 17.05
N PRO A 204 -6.15 5.55 17.33
CA PRO A 204 -6.20 6.88 16.71
C PRO A 204 -5.03 7.79 17.11
N LYS A 205 -4.41 7.57 18.29
CA LYS A 205 -3.24 8.36 18.74
C LYS A 205 -1.98 8.10 17.92
N LYS A 206 -1.88 6.91 17.32
CA LYS A 206 -0.75 6.50 16.46
C LYS A 206 -1.08 6.51 14.97
N THR A 207 -2.27 6.95 14.60
CA THR A 207 -2.76 6.89 13.22
C THR A 207 -3.11 8.26 12.69
N TYR A 208 -2.59 8.60 11.52
CA TYR A 208 -2.97 9.80 10.77
C TYR A 208 -3.63 9.39 9.46
N VAL A 209 -4.83 9.91 9.22
CA VAL A 209 -5.59 9.59 8.01
C VAL A 209 -5.77 10.86 7.18
N ILE A 210 -5.37 10.79 5.91
CA ILE A 210 -5.53 11.87 4.95
C ILE A 210 -6.57 11.47 3.90
N LYS A 211 -7.51 12.36 3.59
CA LYS A 211 -8.40 12.18 2.42
C LYS A 211 -7.69 12.62 1.16
N ASN A 212 -7.64 11.75 0.16
CA ASN A 212 -7.04 12.04 -1.15
C ASN A 212 -7.64 13.30 -1.77
N GLU A 213 -8.97 13.45 -1.70
CA GLU A 213 -9.68 14.59 -2.23
C GLU A 213 -9.25 15.90 -1.53
N LYS A 214 -9.03 15.83 -0.22
CA LYS A 214 -8.64 16.99 0.59
C LYS A 214 -7.20 17.43 0.32
N ILE A 215 -6.26 16.49 0.28
CA ILE A 215 -4.86 16.82 0.00
C ILE A 215 -4.68 17.31 -1.45
N ASN A 216 -5.46 16.80 -2.42
CA ASN A 216 -5.44 17.31 -3.78
C ASN A 216 -5.98 18.75 -3.90
N ARG A 217 -6.99 19.11 -3.08
CA ARG A 217 -7.54 20.47 -3.05
C ARG A 217 -6.61 21.45 -2.36
N ASN A 218 -6.02 21.07 -1.24
CA ASN A 218 -5.28 21.94 -0.32
C ASN A 218 -3.90 21.34 0.02
N LEU A 219 -3.06 21.13 -0.99
CA LEU A 219 -1.80 20.40 -0.86
C LEU A 219 -0.90 20.96 0.26
N LYS A 220 -0.56 22.25 0.20
CA LYS A 220 0.37 22.87 1.16
C LYS A 220 -0.16 22.84 2.62
N PRO A 221 -1.39 23.24 2.94
CA PRO A 221 -1.92 23.16 4.29
C PRO A 221 -1.95 21.74 4.86
N GLU A 222 -2.32 20.74 4.05
CA GLU A 222 -2.36 19.35 4.52
C GLU A 222 -0.94 18.78 4.72
N LEU A 223 0.04 19.17 3.92
CA LEU A 223 1.43 18.77 4.13
C LEU A 223 2.08 19.47 5.33
N ILE A 224 1.69 20.69 5.67
CA ILE A 224 2.11 21.35 6.92
C ILE A 224 1.60 20.55 8.13
N LYS A 225 0.33 20.15 8.15
CA LYS A 225 -0.25 19.33 9.23
C LYS A 225 0.45 17.96 9.31
N LEU A 226 0.67 17.32 8.17
CA LEU A 226 1.39 16.05 8.10
C LEU A 226 2.81 16.19 8.65
N SER A 227 3.53 17.24 8.27
CA SER A 227 4.90 17.50 8.76
C SER A 227 4.93 17.64 10.28
N LYS A 228 3.99 18.37 10.86
CA LYS A 228 3.86 18.52 12.32
C LYS A 228 3.64 17.16 12.99
N TRP A 229 2.75 16.34 12.45
CA TRP A 229 2.47 15.00 12.98
C TRP A 229 3.66 14.04 12.86
N LEU A 230 4.43 14.14 11.77
CA LEU A 230 5.66 13.36 11.55
C LEU A 230 6.82 13.83 12.44
N GLY A 231 6.74 14.99 13.08
CA GLY A 231 7.83 15.60 13.85
C GLY A 231 8.96 16.17 12.98
N ILE A 232 8.66 16.53 11.73
CA ILE A 232 9.60 17.13 10.78
C ILE A 232 9.24 18.60 10.50
N LYS A 233 10.22 19.38 10.02
CA LYS A 233 9.97 20.74 9.57
C LYS A 233 9.30 20.73 8.19
N PHE A 234 8.30 21.55 7.97
CA PHE A 234 7.78 21.73 6.62
C PHE A 234 8.88 22.27 5.69
N SER A 235 8.93 21.70 4.48
CA SER A 235 9.87 22.14 3.43
C SER A 235 9.14 22.23 2.09
N PRO A 236 9.48 23.22 1.22
CA PRO A 236 8.93 23.30 -0.14
C PRO A 236 9.20 22.05 -1.00
N SER A 237 10.19 21.23 -0.64
CA SER A 237 10.43 19.94 -1.31
C SER A 237 9.21 19.01 -1.26
N LEU A 238 8.39 19.09 -0.21
CA LEU A 238 7.15 18.32 -0.08
C LEU A 238 6.08 18.65 -1.13
N LEU A 239 6.18 19.82 -1.78
CA LEU A 239 5.25 20.23 -2.84
C LEU A 239 5.65 19.67 -4.21
N LYS A 240 6.81 19.05 -4.32
CA LYS A 240 7.38 18.55 -5.58
C LYS A 240 7.63 17.05 -5.44
N PRO A 241 6.70 16.19 -5.89
CA PRO A 241 6.88 14.75 -5.75
C PRO A 241 8.12 14.30 -6.51
N THR A 242 8.90 13.45 -5.87
CA THR A 242 10.10 12.84 -6.44
C THR A 242 10.06 11.33 -6.29
N HIS A 243 10.78 10.63 -7.14
CA HIS A 243 11.00 9.20 -7.03
C HIS A 243 12.51 8.94 -7.14
N LEU A 244 13.09 8.38 -6.10
CA LEU A 244 14.57 8.22 -6.00
C LEU A 244 15.31 9.55 -6.19
N GLY A 245 14.78 10.63 -5.65
CA GLY A 245 15.31 11.99 -5.77
C GLY A 245 15.13 12.63 -7.16
N LYS A 246 14.48 11.98 -8.11
CA LYS A 246 14.16 12.53 -9.43
C LYS A 246 12.71 12.99 -9.49
N LYS A 247 12.45 14.04 -10.26
CA LYS A 247 11.10 14.56 -10.45
C LYS A 247 10.14 13.45 -10.92
N TRP A 248 9.03 13.32 -10.21
CA TRP A 248 8.00 12.31 -10.49
C TRP A 248 6.73 12.98 -11.04
N TYR A 249 6.20 12.45 -12.12
CA TYR A 249 5.04 13.00 -12.82
C TYR A 249 3.83 12.05 -12.82
N GLY A 250 3.83 11.13 -11.93
CA GLY A 250 2.89 10.02 -11.92
C GLY A 250 3.52 8.78 -12.54
N ASP A 251 2.98 7.65 -12.16
CA ASP A 251 3.35 6.39 -12.77
C ASP A 251 2.34 5.98 -13.82
N SER A 252 2.75 5.05 -14.63
CA SER A 252 1.94 4.38 -15.62
C SER A 252 1.53 2.99 -15.17
N SER A 253 1.22 2.82 -13.86
CA SER A 253 0.73 1.55 -13.32
C SER A 253 -0.47 0.99 -14.10
N TYR A 254 -1.11 1.85 -14.88
CA TYR A 254 -2.17 1.51 -15.84
C TYR A 254 -1.67 1.07 -17.22
N LEU A 255 -0.36 1.09 -17.50
CA LEU A 255 0.21 0.67 -18.78
C LEU A 255 0.83 -0.72 -18.64
N ALA A 256 0.85 -1.48 -19.73
CA ALA A 256 1.43 -2.83 -19.77
C ALA A 256 2.93 -2.87 -19.43
N LYS A 257 3.63 -1.74 -19.67
CA LYS A 257 5.01 -1.52 -19.22
C LYS A 257 5.02 -0.32 -18.29
N PHE A 258 5.74 -0.45 -17.16
CA PHE A 258 5.97 0.66 -16.27
C PHE A 258 6.88 1.69 -16.93
N GLU A 259 6.39 2.88 -17.08
CA GLU A 259 7.15 4.04 -17.54
C GLU A 259 6.84 5.24 -16.63
N LEU A 260 7.86 5.96 -16.19
CA LEU A 260 7.68 7.26 -15.55
C LEU A 260 7.20 8.23 -16.62
N LYS A 261 6.09 8.89 -16.36
CA LYS A 261 5.59 9.94 -17.27
C LYS A 261 6.60 11.07 -17.36
N LYS A 262 6.77 11.62 -18.55
CA LYS A 262 7.69 12.74 -18.78
C LYS A 262 7.12 14.08 -18.32
N SER A 263 5.79 14.19 -18.19
CA SER A 263 5.10 15.40 -17.72
C SER A 263 3.82 15.04 -16.97
N LEU A 264 3.36 15.90 -16.07
CA LEU A 264 2.03 15.82 -15.51
C LEU A 264 1.00 16.25 -16.54
N PRO A 265 -0.12 15.54 -16.69
CA PRO A 265 -1.24 16.04 -17.48
C PRO A 265 -1.68 17.43 -16.98
N LYS A 266 -2.06 18.31 -17.89
CA LYS A 266 -2.70 19.59 -17.51
C LYS A 266 -3.85 19.28 -16.54
N ASN A 267 -3.89 20.00 -15.41
CA ASN A 267 -4.92 19.82 -14.37
C ASN A 267 -4.87 18.49 -13.59
N TYR A 268 -3.72 17.82 -13.48
CA TYR A 268 -3.58 16.58 -12.73
C TYR A 268 -4.11 16.68 -11.29
N TYR A 269 -3.90 17.81 -10.63
CA TYR A 269 -4.36 18.08 -9.24
C TYR A 269 -5.73 18.75 -9.16
N LYS A 270 -6.52 18.82 -10.25
CA LYS A 270 -7.88 19.34 -10.15
C LYS A 270 -8.78 18.35 -9.42
N GLU A 271 -9.58 18.88 -8.50
CA GLU A 271 -10.56 18.11 -7.74
C GLU A 271 -11.52 17.33 -8.66
N SER A 272 -11.89 17.91 -9.81
CA SER A 272 -12.71 17.25 -10.83
C SER A 272 -12.13 15.93 -11.36
N ASN A 273 -10.81 15.78 -11.34
CA ASN A 273 -10.15 14.52 -11.72
C ASN A 273 -10.21 13.46 -10.63
N VAL A 274 -10.52 13.84 -9.39
CA VAL A 274 -10.60 12.95 -8.23
C VAL A 274 -12.06 12.62 -7.92
N LYS A 275 -12.97 13.63 -8.03
CA LYS A 275 -14.40 13.46 -7.79
C LYS A 275 -15.11 12.82 -8.98
N LYS A 276 -15.94 11.82 -8.69
CA LYS A 276 -16.92 11.23 -9.63
C LYS A 276 -16.37 10.65 -10.95
N ARG A 277 -15.03 10.61 -11.13
CA ARG A 277 -14.43 9.96 -12.32
C ARG A 277 -14.82 8.49 -12.44
N TRP A 278 -15.07 7.84 -11.33
CA TRP A 278 -15.47 6.44 -11.25
C TRP A 278 -16.80 6.15 -11.96
N LYS A 279 -17.72 7.12 -12.09
CA LYS A 279 -19.00 6.97 -12.79
C LYS A 279 -18.85 6.50 -14.26
N ARG A 280 -17.69 6.74 -14.85
CA ARG A 280 -17.39 6.31 -16.23
C ARG A 280 -16.95 4.85 -16.32
N TYR A 281 -16.65 4.22 -15.19
CA TYR A 281 -16.03 2.89 -15.13
C TYR A 281 -16.82 1.88 -14.32
N LEU A 282 -17.81 2.32 -13.56
CA LEU A 282 -18.63 1.45 -12.70
C LEU A 282 -20.08 1.53 -13.15
N ASP A 283 -20.72 0.37 -13.27
CA ASP A 283 -22.15 0.29 -13.48
C ASP A 283 -22.94 0.57 -12.19
N LYS A 284 -24.24 0.79 -12.32
CA LYS A 284 -25.14 1.08 -11.19
C LYS A 284 -25.16 -0.03 -10.13
N ARG A 285 -25.04 -1.29 -10.55
CA ARG A 285 -25.04 -2.47 -9.69
C ARG A 285 -23.79 -2.50 -8.81
N THR A 286 -22.62 -2.30 -9.42
CA THR A 286 -21.34 -2.22 -8.73
C THR A 286 -21.30 -1.06 -7.74
N ILE A 287 -21.79 0.11 -8.14
CA ILE A 287 -21.89 1.29 -7.27
C ILE A 287 -22.72 0.97 -6.03
N LEU A 288 -23.94 0.43 -6.21
CA LEU A 288 -24.81 0.07 -5.09
C LEU A 288 -24.13 -0.94 -4.15
N THR A 289 -23.48 -1.97 -4.71
CA THR A 289 -22.77 -2.98 -3.91
C THR A 289 -21.68 -2.37 -3.05
N ILE A 290 -20.84 -1.49 -3.62
CA ILE A 290 -19.78 -0.79 -2.89
C ILE A 290 -20.36 0.08 -1.78
N GLU A 291 -21.41 0.84 -2.08
CA GLU A 291 -22.06 1.75 -1.13
C GLU A 291 -22.67 1.01 0.06
N VAL A 292 -23.31 -0.13 -0.19
CA VAL A 292 -23.89 -0.98 0.86
C VAL A 292 -22.80 -1.59 1.72
N VAL A 293 -21.82 -2.23 1.11
CA VAL A 293 -20.79 -2.99 1.84
C VAL A 293 -19.85 -2.07 2.61
N LEU A 294 -19.53 -0.91 2.06
CA LEU A 294 -18.60 0.05 2.66
C LEU A 294 -19.31 1.26 3.29
N LYS A 295 -20.62 1.14 3.62
CA LYS A 295 -21.41 2.24 4.19
C LYS A 295 -20.77 2.89 5.42
N ASN A 296 -20.17 2.10 6.31
CA ASN A 296 -19.55 2.61 7.54
C ASN A 296 -18.33 3.47 7.25
N ILE A 297 -17.50 3.06 6.28
CA ILE A 297 -16.34 3.83 5.83
C ILE A 297 -16.80 5.12 5.13
N MET A 298 -17.80 5.02 4.26
CA MET A 298 -18.34 6.18 3.57
C MET A 298 -18.89 7.20 4.58
N LYS A 299 -19.67 6.74 5.56
CA LYS A 299 -20.18 7.58 6.65
C LYS A 299 -19.04 8.23 7.45
N LYS A 300 -18.05 7.43 7.90
CA LYS A 300 -16.92 7.94 8.71
C LYS A 300 -16.12 9.03 7.99
N TYR A 301 -15.94 8.91 6.68
CA TYR A 301 -15.18 9.87 5.88
C TYR A 301 -16.03 10.82 5.05
N ASN A 302 -17.34 10.94 5.35
CA ASN A 302 -18.26 11.84 4.67
C ASN A 302 -18.27 11.70 3.14
N TYR A 303 -18.28 10.45 2.66
CA TYR A 303 -18.57 10.14 1.25
C TYR A 303 -20.07 9.89 1.11
N GLN A 304 -20.75 10.74 0.36
CA GLN A 304 -22.19 10.60 0.16
C GLN A 304 -22.49 9.45 -0.82
N PRO A 305 -23.39 8.51 -0.48
CA PRO A 305 -23.88 7.51 -1.42
C PRO A 305 -24.68 8.20 -2.54
N GLU A 306 -24.76 7.55 -3.70
CA GLU A 306 -25.64 7.98 -4.80
C GLU A 306 -27.00 7.27 -4.72
N ASN A 307 -27.02 6.12 -4.08
CA ASN A 307 -28.25 5.36 -3.87
C ASN A 307 -28.77 5.63 -2.46
N ASP A 308 -30.10 5.66 -2.34
CA ASP A 308 -30.73 5.56 -1.02
C ASP A 308 -30.47 4.14 -0.47
N LEU A 309 -29.84 4.07 0.70
CA LEU A 309 -29.48 2.82 1.36
C LEU A 309 -30.59 2.28 2.26
N ASN A 310 -31.84 2.33 1.77
CA ASN A 310 -32.99 1.69 2.40
C ASN A 310 -32.87 0.14 2.43
N LEU A 311 -33.77 -0.54 3.11
CA LEU A 311 -33.74 -2.01 3.26
C LEU A 311 -33.68 -2.74 1.92
N ARG A 312 -34.49 -2.32 0.94
CA ARG A 312 -34.54 -2.92 -0.40
C ARG A 312 -33.19 -2.82 -1.14
N ASN A 313 -32.61 -1.63 -1.15
CA ASN A 313 -31.33 -1.41 -1.81
C ASN A 313 -30.18 -2.08 -1.04
N THR A 314 -30.26 -2.11 0.28
CA THR A 314 -29.30 -2.84 1.12
C THR A 314 -29.33 -4.34 0.80
N PHE A 315 -30.52 -4.95 0.77
CA PHE A 315 -30.67 -6.34 0.36
C PHE A 315 -30.14 -6.59 -1.05
N LYS A 316 -30.52 -5.74 -2.01
CA LYS A 316 -30.05 -5.82 -3.40
C LYS A 316 -28.52 -5.70 -3.51
N GLY A 317 -27.89 -4.84 -2.72
CA GLY A 317 -26.43 -4.69 -2.70
C GLY A 317 -25.74 -5.95 -2.20
N TYR A 318 -26.22 -6.55 -1.12
CA TYR A 318 -25.70 -7.85 -0.65
C TYR A 318 -26.00 -8.99 -1.60
N PHE A 319 -27.20 -9.03 -2.17
CA PHE A 319 -27.56 -10.02 -3.19
C PHE A 319 -26.59 -9.93 -4.39
N ASN A 320 -26.33 -8.73 -4.87
CA ASN A 320 -25.33 -8.53 -5.92
C ASN A 320 -23.94 -9.02 -5.52
N LEU A 321 -23.52 -8.73 -4.29
CA LEU A 321 -22.24 -9.20 -3.78
C LEU A 321 -22.12 -10.71 -3.84
N PHE A 322 -23.15 -11.43 -3.43
CA PHE A 322 -23.09 -12.90 -3.30
C PHE A 322 -23.35 -13.65 -4.61
N PHE A 323 -24.21 -13.13 -5.49
CA PHE A 323 -24.74 -13.90 -6.61
C PHE A 323 -24.37 -13.39 -8.02
N SER A 324 -23.78 -12.19 -8.16
CA SER A 324 -23.78 -11.54 -9.47
C SER A 324 -22.45 -11.47 -10.22
N TYR A 325 -21.37 -11.93 -9.67
CA TYR A 325 -20.03 -11.63 -10.19
C TYR A 325 -19.22 -12.85 -10.61
N ASN A 326 -19.82 -13.84 -11.20
CA ASN A 326 -19.09 -14.97 -11.80
C ASN A 326 -19.39 -15.09 -13.29
N ASN A 327 -18.35 -15.12 -14.10
CA ASN A 327 -18.41 -15.47 -15.52
C ASN A 327 -17.55 -16.73 -15.72
N SER A 328 -18.13 -17.90 -15.67
CA SER A 328 -17.49 -19.12 -16.10
C SER A 328 -18.32 -19.79 -17.21
N SER A 329 -17.67 -20.48 -18.11
CA SER A 329 -18.28 -21.13 -19.27
C SER A 329 -19.03 -22.43 -18.96
N SER A 330 -19.07 -22.88 -17.69
CA SER A 330 -19.71 -24.15 -17.28
C SER A 330 -20.65 -23.91 -16.12
N PHE A 331 -21.94 -24.22 -16.29
CA PHE A 331 -23.02 -24.04 -15.30
C PHE A 331 -22.69 -24.66 -13.93
N LEU A 332 -22.20 -25.89 -13.89
CA LEU A 332 -21.90 -26.59 -12.64
C LEU A 332 -20.70 -25.97 -11.89
N ARG A 333 -19.62 -25.67 -12.63
CA ARG A 333 -18.45 -24.97 -12.06
C ARG A 333 -18.83 -23.57 -11.58
N GLU A 334 -19.70 -22.91 -12.30
CA GLU A 334 -20.22 -21.60 -11.93
C GLU A 334 -21.03 -21.66 -10.64
N PHE A 335 -21.92 -22.64 -10.48
CA PHE A 335 -22.75 -22.81 -9.29
C PHE A 335 -21.90 -23.14 -8.05
N ILE A 336 -20.99 -24.11 -8.14
CA ILE A 336 -20.06 -24.45 -7.05
C ILE A 336 -19.14 -23.28 -6.72
N GLY A 337 -18.65 -22.58 -7.73
CA GLY A 337 -17.85 -21.39 -7.55
C GLY A 337 -18.59 -20.25 -6.86
N LYS A 338 -19.89 -20.05 -7.17
CA LYS A 338 -20.76 -19.07 -6.51
C LYS A 338 -20.93 -19.38 -5.04
N ILE A 339 -21.23 -20.63 -4.68
CA ILE A 339 -21.38 -21.06 -3.28
C ILE A 339 -20.07 -20.84 -2.51
N LYS A 340 -18.95 -21.33 -3.02
CA LYS A 340 -17.65 -21.18 -2.36
C LYS A 340 -17.28 -19.70 -2.16
N ASN A 341 -17.52 -18.86 -3.15
CA ASN A 341 -17.23 -17.44 -3.07
C ASN A 341 -18.18 -16.72 -2.10
N SER A 342 -19.47 -17.10 -2.08
CA SER A 342 -20.44 -16.54 -1.14
C SER A 342 -20.07 -16.88 0.31
N ILE A 343 -19.71 -18.12 0.59
CA ILE A 343 -19.23 -18.54 1.91
C ILE A 343 -18.00 -17.73 2.31
N ARG A 344 -17.01 -17.62 1.43
CA ARG A 344 -15.80 -16.82 1.69
C ARG A 344 -16.15 -15.35 1.98
N ARG A 345 -17.05 -14.74 1.24
CA ARG A 345 -17.49 -13.35 1.42
C ARG A 345 -18.20 -13.15 2.76
N ILE A 346 -19.05 -14.10 3.17
CA ILE A 346 -19.69 -14.09 4.48
C ILE A 346 -18.62 -14.07 5.57
N PHE A 347 -17.62 -14.97 5.51
CA PHE A 347 -16.54 -14.98 6.50
C PHE A 347 -15.75 -13.69 6.52
N ILE A 348 -15.49 -13.07 5.36
CA ILE A 348 -14.78 -11.79 5.28
C ILE A 348 -15.59 -10.67 5.94
N LEU A 349 -16.91 -10.66 5.74
CA LEU A 349 -17.78 -9.65 6.35
C LEU A 349 -17.90 -9.85 7.87
N LEU A 350 -17.96 -11.09 8.34
CA LEU A 350 -18.09 -11.42 9.75
C LEU A 350 -16.75 -11.31 10.50
N ASN A 351 -15.70 -11.90 9.99
CA ASN A 351 -14.38 -11.88 10.59
C ASN A 351 -13.26 -12.12 9.57
N HIS A 352 -12.63 -11.05 9.14
CA HIS A 352 -11.57 -11.11 8.15
C HIS A 352 -10.35 -11.96 8.58
N ASP A 353 -9.97 -11.93 9.85
CA ASP A 353 -8.81 -12.70 10.32
C ASP A 353 -9.06 -14.22 10.22
N ILE A 354 -10.29 -14.65 10.47
CA ILE A 354 -10.72 -16.03 10.26
C ILE A 354 -10.74 -16.37 8.76
N ALA A 355 -11.37 -15.52 7.96
CA ALA A 355 -11.44 -15.71 6.51
C ALA A 355 -10.06 -15.83 5.88
N ARG A 356 -9.11 -14.99 6.31
CA ARG A 356 -7.72 -15.02 5.84
C ARG A 356 -7.03 -16.35 6.15
N LYS A 357 -7.27 -16.91 7.33
CA LYS A 357 -6.71 -18.21 7.73
C LYS A 357 -7.32 -19.37 6.94
N LEU A 358 -8.64 -19.36 6.76
CA LEU A 358 -9.36 -20.44 6.09
C LEU A 358 -9.17 -20.46 4.57
N PHE A 359 -9.08 -19.29 3.95
CA PHE A 359 -9.05 -19.15 2.49
C PHE A 359 -7.71 -18.67 1.93
N ASP A 360 -6.66 -18.67 2.75
CA ASP A 360 -5.28 -18.21 2.40
C ASP A 360 -5.26 -16.85 1.66
N ILE A 361 -6.06 -15.91 2.12
CA ILE A 361 -6.12 -14.54 1.60
C ILE A 361 -4.87 -13.79 2.09
N ASN A 362 -3.92 -13.54 1.20
CA ASN A 362 -2.62 -12.94 1.48
C ASN A 362 -2.53 -11.49 1.01
#